data_12c102a0ec30326b7ee6d62d3efc31f9
#
_entry.id   12c102a0ec30326b7ee6d62d3efc31f9
#
_cell.length_a   1.000
_cell.length_b   1.000
_cell.length_c   1.000
_cell.angle_alpha   90.00
_cell.angle_beta   90.00
_cell.angle_gamma   90.00
#
_symmetry.space_group_name_H-M   'P 1'
#
loop_
_entity.id
_entity.type
_entity.pdbx_description
1 polymer ?
#
loop_
_entity_poly.entity_id
_entity_poly.type
_entity_poly.pdbx_seq_one_letter_code
_entity_poly.pdbx_strand_id
1 'polypeptide(L)'
;GPGINVIIGENGTGKTHILKVLYSACQSVDQKTSFAHKLVSTMLPDDYKISRLITRKQGNRSAMIRIVAGDPDVSQERILTASFHGNTKKWDADVTGESGWEESYAGLSSIFIPAKEILSHSYNLNAASEKNNVRFDDTYLDIINAAKIDISVGRNSASKDAMLKRIQEITHGKVQYDVKRDEFYLMN
;
A
#
# COMPACT_ATOMS: atom_id res chain seq x y z
N GLY A 1 -15.00 7.28 -4.36
CA GLY A 1 -15.24 8.34 -5.33
C GLY A 1 -14.11 9.36 -5.30
N PRO A 2 -14.02 10.31 -6.23
CA PRO A 2 -13.02 11.36 -6.22
C PRO A 2 -13.14 12.24 -4.96
N GLY A 3 -12.03 12.77 -4.48
CA GLY A 3 -11.96 13.61 -3.30
C GLY A 3 -11.69 12.85 -2.01
N ILE A 4 -12.06 13.43 -0.86
CA ILE A 4 -11.80 12.86 0.46
C ILE A 4 -12.91 11.88 0.82
N ASN A 5 -12.52 10.62 1.09
CA ASN A 5 -13.44 9.57 1.54
C ASN A 5 -13.08 9.18 2.97
N VAL A 6 -14.05 9.17 3.88
CA VAL A 6 -13.87 8.91 5.30
C VAL A 6 -14.56 7.61 5.69
N ILE A 7 -13.81 6.67 6.30
CA ILE A 7 -14.33 5.40 6.82
C ILE A 7 -14.40 5.49 8.34
N ILE A 8 -15.60 5.41 8.89
CA ILE A 8 -15.88 5.51 10.33
C ILE A 8 -16.37 4.16 10.86
N GLY A 9 -16.02 3.83 12.09
CA GLY A 9 -16.47 2.62 12.79
C GLY A 9 -15.63 2.36 14.03
N GLU A 10 -16.06 1.44 14.87
CA GLU A 10 -15.39 1.02 16.10
C GLU A 10 -14.02 0.37 15.82
N ASN A 11 -13.18 0.28 16.85
CA ASN A 11 -11.90 -0.43 16.73
C ASN A 11 -12.14 -1.92 16.46
N GLY A 12 -11.30 -2.52 15.60
CA GLY A 12 -11.42 -3.93 15.23
C GLY A 12 -12.43 -4.24 14.13
N THR A 13 -13.17 -3.26 13.59
CA THR A 13 -14.19 -3.47 12.52
C THR A 13 -13.61 -3.67 11.12
N GLY A 14 -12.28 -3.68 10.97
CA GLY A 14 -11.64 -3.97 9.68
C GLY A 14 -11.36 -2.75 8.79
N LYS A 15 -11.52 -1.51 9.27
CA LYS A 15 -11.27 -0.28 8.48
C LYS A 15 -9.89 -0.28 7.81
N THR A 16 -8.85 -0.57 8.56
CA THR A 16 -7.48 -0.66 8.05
C THR A 16 -7.31 -1.78 7.02
N HIS A 17 -8.02 -2.92 7.20
CA HIS A 17 -8.00 -4.00 6.22
C HIS A 17 -8.60 -3.57 4.88
N ILE A 18 -9.71 -2.82 4.89
CA ILE A 18 -10.30 -2.27 3.67
C ILE A 18 -9.30 -1.35 2.96
N LEU A 19 -8.66 -0.44 3.70
CA LEU A 19 -7.65 0.47 3.13
C LEU A 19 -6.45 -0.31 2.57
N LYS A 20 -5.97 -1.35 3.27
CA LYS A 20 -4.88 -2.21 2.81
C LYS A 20 -5.25 -3.00 1.56
N VAL A 21 -6.50 -3.48 1.44
CA VAL A 21 -7.00 -4.15 0.23
C VAL A 21 -6.98 -3.19 -0.97
N LEU A 22 -7.52 -1.99 -0.80
CA LEU A 22 -7.52 -0.98 -1.86
C LEU A 22 -6.09 -0.56 -2.25
N TYR A 23 -5.23 -0.36 -1.26
CA TYR A 23 -3.82 -0.07 -1.47
C TYR A 23 -3.13 -1.19 -2.26
N SER A 24 -3.36 -2.46 -1.90
CA SER A 24 -2.78 -3.60 -2.60
C SER A 24 -3.21 -3.66 -4.08
N ALA A 25 -4.46 -3.31 -4.38
CA ALA A 25 -4.96 -3.25 -5.75
C ALA A 25 -4.33 -2.10 -6.56
N CYS A 26 -4.04 -0.96 -5.93
CA CYS A 26 -3.32 0.13 -6.59
C CYS A 26 -1.85 -0.22 -6.81
N GLN A 27 -1.21 -0.79 -5.79
CA GLN A 27 0.21 -1.16 -5.84
C GLN A 27 0.50 -2.34 -6.78
N SER A 28 -0.46 -3.22 -7.04
CA SER A 28 -0.27 -4.29 -8.03
C SER A 28 -0.02 -3.74 -9.43
N VAL A 29 -0.66 -2.61 -9.76
CA VAL A 29 -0.43 -1.89 -11.03
C VAL A 29 0.93 -1.19 -11.04
N ASP A 30 1.21 -0.42 -10.00
CA ASP A 30 2.42 0.41 -9.89
C ASP A 30 3.70 -0.46 -9.88
N GLN A 31 3.71 -1.52 -9.08
CA GLN A 31 4.85 -2.43 -8.93
C GLN A 31 4.83 -3.62 -9.89
N LYS A 32 3.83 -3.75 -10.75
CA LYS A 32 3.66 -4.87 -11.70
C LYS A 32 3.78 -6.24 -11.01
N THR A 33 3.13 -6.38 -9.88
CA THR A 33 3.08 -7.61 -9.09
C THR A 33 1.64 -8.10 -8.99
N SER A 34 1.43 -9.41 -8.77
CA SER A 34 0.06 -9.91 -8.66
C SER A 34 -0.66 -9.33 -7.45
N PHE A 35 -1.96 -9.08 -7.60
CA PHE A 35 -2.80 -8.57 -6.53
C PHE A 35 -2.78 -9.48 -5.28
N ALA A 36 -2.80 -10.80 -5.48
CA ALA A 36 -2.74 -11.76 -4.39
C ALA A 36 -1.39 -11.70 -3.63
N HIS A 37 -0.28 -11.52 -4.35
CA HIS A 37 1.03 -11.35 -3.73
C HIS A 37 1.07 -10.06 -2.91
N LYS A 38 0.57 -8.95 -3.46
CA LYS A 38 0.55 -7.67 -2.75
C LYS A 38 -0.39 -7.70 -1.54
N LEU A 39 -1.51 -8.43 -1.60
CA LEU A 39 -2.37 -8.67 -0.43
C LEU A 39 -1.61 -9.37 0.71
N VAL A 40 -0.85 -10.42 0.40
CA VAL A 40 -0.08 -11.16 1.41
C VAL A 40 1.02 -10.30 2.02
N SER A 41 1.78 -9.56 1.22
CA SER A 41 2.87 -8.71 1.72
C SER A 41 2.36 -7.51 2.54
N THR A 42 1.19 -6.96 2.18
CA THR A 42 0.57 -5.83 2.87
C THR A 42 -0.16 -6.26 4.15
N MET A 43 -0.84 -7.41 4.16
CA MET A 43 -1.60 -7.92 5.31
C MET A 43 -0.75 -8.71 6.30
N LEU A 44 0.37 -9.25 5.85
CA LEU A 44 1.32 -10.04 6.60
C LEU A 44 0.67 -11.21 7.39
N PRO A 45 -0.10 -12.09 6.73
CA PRO A 45 -0.73 -13.21 7.41
C PRO A 45 0.29 -14.24 7.91
N ASP A 46 -0.07 -15.03 8.93
CA ASP A 46 0.75 -16.12 9.44
C ASP A 46 1.26 -17.03 8.31
N ASP A 47 2.52 -17.42 8.36
CA ASP A 47 3.19 -18.26 7.36
C ASP A 47 3.18 -17.68 5.93
N TYR A 48 2.84 -16.39 5.76
CA TYR A 48 2.66 -15.78 4.43
C TYR A 48 1.68 -16.54 3.53
N LYS A 49 0.63 -17.08 4.15
CA LYS A 49 -0.41 -17.82 3.43
C LYS A 49 -1.68 -16.98 3.36
N ILE A 50 -2.15 -16.70 2.15
CA ILE A 50 -3.39 -15.95 1.93
C ILE A 50 -4.60 -16.62 2.60
N SER A 51 -4.57 -17.96 2.72
CA SER A 51 -5.59 -18.72 3.45
C SER A 51 -5.74 -18.33 4.92
N ARG A 52 -4.73 -17.71 5.53
CA ARG A 52 -4.80 -17.20 6.91
C ARG A 52 -5.64 -15.93 7.06
N LEU A 53 -6.00 -15.30 5.96
CA LEU A 53 -6.95 -14.18 5.95
C LEU A 53 -8.41 -14.65 6.12
N ILE A 54 -8.67 -15.95 5.99
CA ILE A 54 -9.99 -16.53 6.21
C ILE A 54 -10.24 -16.73 7.70
N THR A 55 -11.43 -16.35 8.17
CA THR A 55 -11.83 -16.56 9.56
C THR A 55 -11.75 -18.05 9.93
N ARG A 56 -11.07 -18.37 11.03
CA ARG A 56 -10.91 -19.73 11.54
C ARG A 56 -12.22 -20.24 12.15
N LYS A 57 -12.94 -21.08 11.43
CA LYS A 57 -14.08 -21.86 11.91
C LYS A 57 -14.00 -23.25 11.29
N GLN A 58 -14.67 -24.27 11.85
CA GLN A 58 -14.69 -25.63 11.29
C GLN A 58 -15.32 -25.67 9.89
N GLY A 59 -14.76 -26.50 9.01
CA GLY A 59 -15.25 -26.75 7.64
C GLY A 59 -14.35 -26.21 6.55
N ASN A 60 -14.62 -26.65 5.31
CA ASN A 60 -13.94 -26.17 4.12
C ASN A 60 -14.43 -24.75 3.79
N ARG A 61 -13.52 -23.78 3.75
CA ARG A 61 -13.87 -22.37 3.61
C ARG A 61 -13.18 -21.75 2.44
N SER A 62 -13.88 -20.85 1.80
CA SER A 62 -13.39 -19.96 0.78
C SER A 62 -13.61 -18.52 1.17
N ALA A 63 -12.81 -17.65 0.64
CA ALA A 63 -12.99 -16.21 0.69
C ALA A 63 -12.83 -15.63 -0.72
N MET A 64 -13.50 -14.52 -0.92
CA MET A 64 -13.40 -13.73 -2.15
C MET A 64 -13.26 -12.27 -1.78
N ILE A 65 -12.30 -11.63 -2.41
CA ILE A 65 -12.15 -10.17 -2.39
C ILE A 65 -12.49 -9.69 -3.79
N ARG A 66 -13.50 -8.85 -3.91
CA ARG A 66 -13.92 -8.28 -5.18
C ARG A 66 -13.92 -6.76 -5.07
N ILE A 67 -13.16 -6.11 -5.94
CA ILE A 67 -13.10 -4.66 -6.06
C ILE A 67 -13.77 -4.30 -7.39
N VAL A 68 -14.70 -3.38 -7.32
CA VAL A 68 -15.38 -2.83 -8.49
C VAL A 68 -15.06 -1.35 -8.53
N ALA A 69 -14.44 -0.92 -9.61
CA ALA A 69 -14.16 0.47 -9.87
C ALA A 69 -14.74 0.86 -11.23
N GLY A 70 -15.41 1.98 -11.28
CA GLY A 70 -16.01 2.51 -12.50
C GLY A 70 -16.35 3.98 -12.31
N ASP A 71 -16.43 4.66 -13.42
CA ASP A 71 -17.02 5.97 -13.47
C ASP A 71 -18.54 5.74 -13.65
N PRO A 72 -19.42 6.35 -12.84
CA PRO A 72 -20.87 6.25 -13.02
C PRO A 72 -21.34 6.60 -14.44
N ASP A 73 -20.57 7.43 -15.14
CA ASP A 73 -20.88 7.91 -16.49
C ASP A 73 -20.27 7.03 -17.61
N VAL A 74 -19.50 6.01 -17.25
CA VAL A 74 -18.88 5.08 -18.20
C VAL A 74 -19.44 3.68 -18.01
N SER A 75 -20.02 3.12 -19.08
CA SER A 75 -20.71 1.81 -19.08
C SER A 75 -19.81 0.59 -18.80
N GLN A 76 -18.54 0.79 -18.46
CA GLN A 76 -17.59 -0.31 -18.20
C GLN A 76 -17.07 -0.27 -16.75
N GLU A 77 -17.61 -1.15 -15.93
CA GLU A 77 -17.02 -1.47 -14.63
C GLU A 77 -15.69 -2.22 -14.81
N ARG A 78 -14.71 -1.86 -14.00
CA ARG A 78 -13.46 -2.61 -13.87
C ARG A 78 -13.54 -3.46 -12.62
N ILE A 79 -13.37 -4.74 -12.78
CA ILE A 79 -13.51 -5.70 -11.69
C ILE A 79 -12.18 -6.42 -11.50
N LEU A 80 -11.68 -6.37 -10.27
CA LEU A 80 -10.53 -7.14 -9.81
C LEU A 80 -10.99 -8.09 -8.71
N THR A 81 -10.76 -9.37 -8.90
CA THR A 81 -11.22 -10.39 -7.92
C THR A 81 -10.07 -11.32 -7.55
N ALA A 82 -9.94 -11.63 -6.25
CA ALA A 82 -9.09 -12.67 -5.74
C ALA A 82 -9.92 -13.68 -4.95
N SER A 83 -9.87 -14.96 -5.34
CA SER A 83 -10.59 -16.06 -4.70
C SER A 83 -9.59 -17.07 -4.14
N PHE A 84 -9.81 -17.55 -2.91
CA PHE A 84 -8.91 -18.50 -2.25
C PHE A 84 -9.64 -19.35 -1.21
N HIS A 85 -9.02 -20.47 -0.87
CA HIS A 85 -9.56 -21.47 0.06
C HIS A 85 -8.69 -21.59 1.31
N GLY A 86 -9.19 -22.28 2.34
CA GLY A 86 -8.49 -22.51 3.61
C GLY A 86 -7.16 -23.27 3.51
N ASN A 87 -6.91 -23.94 2.38
CA ASN A 87 -5.69 -24.67 2.07
C ASN A 87 -4.79 -23.98 1.02
N THR A 88 -5.19 -22.82 0.50
CA THR A 88 -4.39 -22.05 -0.46
C THR A 88 -3.05 -21.67 0.15
N LYS A 89 -1.98 -22.02 -0.55
CA LYS A 89 -0.60 -21.79 -0.11
C LYS A 89 -0.11 -20.41 -0.56
N LYS A 90 0.75 -19.81 0.24
CA LYS A 90 1.37 -18.52 -0.09
C LYS A 90 0.32 -17.53 -0.61
N TRP A 91 0.52 -17.02 -1.82
CA TRP A 91 -0.36 -16.11 -2.54
C TRP A 91 -1.02 -16.75 -3.79
N ASP A 92 -1.16 -18.09 -3.81
CA ASP A 92 -1.70 -18.84 -4.95
C ASP A 92 -3.23 -18.71 -5.04
N ALA A 93 -3.76 -17.50 -4.90
CA ALA A 93 -5.18 -17.21 -5.11
C ALA A 93 -5.50 -17.20 -6.60
N ASP A 94 -6.74 -17.57 -6.93
CA ASP A 94 -7.28 -17.37 -8.27
C ASP A 94 -7.63 -15.89 -8.43
N VAL A 95 -6.86 -15.17 -9.27
CA VAL A 95 -7.03 -13.75 -9.50
C VAL A 95 -7.56 -13.52 -10.92
N THR A 96 -8.63 -12.75 -11.03
CA THR A 96 -9.25 -12.40 -12.30
C THR A 96 -9.37 -10.89 -12.45
N GLY A 97 -9.25 -10.41 -13.69
CA GLY A 97 -9.39 -9.00 -14.05
C GLY A 97 -8.09 -8.19 -13.96
N GLU A 98 -6.94 -8.78 -13.64
CA GLU A 98 -5.65 -8.06 -13.50
C GLU A 98 -5.28 -7.29 -14.77
N SER A 99 -5.31 -7.92 -15.94
CA SER A 99 -4.91 -7.24 -17.19
C SER A 99 -5.75 -6.00 -17.50
N GLY A 100 -7.07 -6.09 -17.36
CA GLY A 100 -7.96 -4.94 -17.54
C GLY A 100 -7.80 -3.87 -16.46
N TRP A 101 -7.43 -4.30 -15.24
CA TRP A 101 -7.13 -3.40 -14.14
C TRP A 101 -5.83 -2.63 -14.40
N GLU A 102 -4.75 -3.32 -14.77
CA GLU A 102 -3.46 -2.72 -15.14
C GLU A 102 -3.60 -1.74 -16.31
N GLU A 103 -4.30 -2.13 -17.36
CA GLU A 103 -4.52 -1.26 -18.52
C GLU A 103 -5.29 0.02 -18.16
N SER A 104 -6.32 -0.11 -17.32
CA SER A 104 -7.19 1.02 -16.96
C SER A 104 -6.54 2.00 -15.99
N TYR A 105 -5.63 1.52 -15.16
CA TYR A 105 -4.98 2.31 -14.11
C TYR A 105 -3.47 2.45 -14.32
N ALA A 106 -2.99 2.26 -15.55
CA ALA A 106 -1.59 2.48 -15.89
C ALA A 106 -1.13 3.89 -15.47
N GLY A 107 -0.02 3.96 -14.72
CA GLY A 107 0.51 5.22 -14.18
C GLY A 107 -0.18 5.71 -12.89
N LEU A 108 -1.12 4.95 -12.33
CA LEU A 108 -1.66 5.23 -11.00
C LEU A 108 -0.53 5.11 -9.97
N SER A 109 -0.32 6.17 -9.20
CA SER A 109 0.58 6.17 -8.03
C SER A 109 -0.24 6.21 -6.76
N SER A 110 0.09 5.37 -5.80
CA SER A 110 -0.60 5.30 -4.51
C SER A 110 0.39 5.21 -3.36
N ILE A 111 0.03 5.77 -2.22
CA ILE A 111 0.80 5.69 -0.99
C ILE A 111 -0.12 5.34 0.17
N PHE A 112 0.34 4.48 1.06
CA PHE A 112 -0.33 4.19 2.33
C PHE A 112 0.45 4.89 3.45
N ILE A 113 -0.24 5.74 4.21
CA ILE A 113 0.35 6.40 5.37
C ILE A 113 -0.08 5.62 6.63
N PRO A 114 0.83 4.87 7.27
CA PRO A 114 0.52 4.13 8.48
C PRO A 114 0.12 5.08 9.63
N ALA A 115 -0.73 4.59 10.55
CA ALA A 115 -1.13 5.35 11.72
C ALA A 115 0.03 5.62 12.70
N LYS A 116 1.07 4.78 12.67
CA LYS A 116 2.29 4.98 13.46
C LYS A 116 3.33 5.70 12.62
N GLU A 117 3.97 6.69 13.22
CA GLU A 117 5.15 7.30 12.66
C GLU A 117 6.26 6.24 12.54
N ILE A 118 6.88 6.14 11.38
CA ILE A 118 7.85 5.09 11.06
C ILE A 118 9.15 5.63 10.45
N LEU A 119 9.14 6.83 9.89
CA LEU A 119 10.30 7.38 9.18
C LEU A 119 11.48 7.63 10.12
N SER A 120 11.21 8.02 11.37
CA SER A 120 12.25 8.17 12.40
C SER A 120 12.93 6.85 12.79
N HIS A 121 12.30 5.71 12.49
CA HIS A 121 12.83 4.38 12.74
C HIS A 121 13.27 3.64 11.48
N SER A 122 13.34 4.32 10.33
CA SER A 122 13.60 3.72 9.02
C SER A 122 14.90 2.91 8.98
N TYR A 123 15.97 3.44 9.55
CA TYR A 123 17.27 2.74 9.66
C TYR A 123 17.15 1.41 10.40
N ASN A 124 16.50 1.40 11.56
CA ASN A 124 16.34 0.19 12.37
C ASN A 124 15.46 -0.85 11.67
N LEU A 125 14.42 -0.42 10.95
CA LEU A 125 13.53 -1.30 10.20
C LEU A 125 14.24 -1.97 9.03
N ASN A 126 15.00 -1.21 8.25
CA ASN A 126 15.79 -1.75 7.15
C ASN A 126 16.85 -2.74 7.66
N ALA A 127 17.58 -2.35 8.70
CA ALA A 127 18.60 -3.21 9.31
C ALA A 127 17.99 -4.50 9.89
N ALA A 128 16.82 -4.43 10.53
CA ALA A 128 16.12 -5.60 11.05
C ALA A 128 15.61 -6.52 9.93
N SER A 129 15.09 -5.93 8.86
CA SER A 129 14.62 -6.68 7.69
C SER A 129 15.76 -7.43 7.01
N GLU A 130 16.87 -6.74 6.74
CA GLU A 130 18.00 -7.30 6.00
C GLU A 130 18.85 -8.28 6.84
N LYS A 131 19.17 -7.90 8.09
CA LYS A 131 20.11 -8.67 8.92
C LYS A 131 19.48 -9.78 9.73
N ASN A 132 18.24 -9.55 10.21
CA ASN A 132 17.57 -10.46 11.14
C ASN A 132 16.43 -11.24 10.49
N ASN A 133 16.21 -11.08 9.19
CA ASN A 133 15.10 -11.70 8.44
C ASN A 133 13.72 -11.41 9.09
N VAL A 134 13.60 -10.26 9.77
CA VAL A 134 12.33 -9.77 10.31
C VAL A 134 11.54 -9.14 9.18
N ARG A 135 10.34 -9.64 8.94
CA ARG A 135 9.49 -9.10 7.88
C ARG A 135 8.53 -8.07 8.45
N PHE A 136 8.48 -6.95 7.77
CA PHE A 136 7.50 -5.89 7.98
C PHE A 136 6.48 -5.91 6.86
N ASP A 137 5.27 -5.41 7.12
CA ASP A 137 4.31 -5.28 6.03
C ASP A 137 4.76 -4.18 5.05
N ASP A 138 4.40 -4.36 3.79
CA ASP A 138 4.84 -3.47 2.71
C ASP A 138 4.43 -2.02 2.91
N THR A 139 3.37 -1.73 3.68
CA THR A 139 2.95 -0.33 3.90
C THR A 139 4.02 0.49 4.59
N TYR A 140 4.85 -0.13 5.44
CA TYR A 140 5.98 0.52 6.08
C TYR A 140 7.19 0.64 5.15
N LEU A 141 7.49 -0.43 4.42
CA LEU A 141 8.64 -0.43 3.50
C LEU A 141 8.39 0.51 2.32
N ASP A 142 7.19 0.51 1.77
CA ASP A 142 6.82 1.35 0.63
C ASP A 142 6.90 2.84 0.99
N ILE A 143 6.42 3.27 2.17
CA ILE A 143 6.51 4.68 2.57
C ILE A 143 7.95 5.12 2.86
N ILE A 144 8.77 4.25 3.47
CA ILE A 144 10.20 4.53 3.68
C ILE A 144 10.90 4.69 2.34
N ASN A 145 10.67 3.77 1.41
CA ASN A 145 11.27 3.80 0.08
C ASN A 145 10.80 5.03 -0.71
N ALA A 146 9.51 5.34 -0.67
CA ALA A 146 8.98 6.55 -1.32
C ALA A 146 9.58 7.84 -0.74
N ALA A 147 9.79 7.89 0.59
CA ALA A 147 10.36 9.06 1.25
C ALA A 147 11.86 9.27 0.93
N LYS A 148 12.59 8.21 0.55
CA LYS A 148 14.01 8.28 0.15
C LYS A 148 14.21 8.82 -1.27
N ILE A 149 13.15 8.83 -2.10
CA ILE A 149 13.23 9.37 -3.46
C ILE A 149 13.34 10.89 -3.39
N ASP A 150 14.43 11.44 -3.95
CA ASP A 150 14.61 12.88 -4.00
C ASP A 150 13.57 13.53 -4.93
N ILE A 151 12.72 14.36 -4.34
CA ILE A 151 11.65 15.07 -5.04
C ILE A 151 12.21 16.13 -6.02
N SER A 152 13.48 16.55 -5.82
CA SER A 152 14.15 17.55 -6.67
C SER A 152 14.59 17.01 -8.03
N VAL A 153 14.58 15.69 -8.22
CA VAL A 153 14.93 15.04 -9.49
C VAL A 153 13.71 15.06 -10.42
N GLY A 154 13.64 16.07 -11.27
CA GLY A 154 12.60 16.20 -12.29
C GLY A 154 12.00 17.61 -12.38
N ARG A 155 11.25 17.89 -13.47
CA ARG A 155 10.54 19.16 -13.63
C ARG A 155 9.35 19.20 -12.68
N ASN A 156 9.44 19.97 -11.62
CA ASN A 156 8.31 20.18 -10.72
C ASN A 156 7.23 21.04 -11.41
N SER A 157 5.95 20.66 -11.24
CA SER A 157 4.86 21.54 -11.64
C SER A 157 4.73 22.69 -10.64
N ALA A 158 4.24 23.85 -11.09
CA ALA A 158 3.99 25.00 -10.21
C ALA A 158 3.08 24.66 -9.01
N SER A 159 2.14 23.72 -9.20
CA SER A 159 1.26 23.20 -8.15
C SER A 159 2.03 22.42 -7.09
N LYS A 160 3.01 21.59 -7.50
CA LYS A 160 3.86 20.82 -6.58
C LYS A 160 4.76 21.73 -5.76
N ASP A 161 5.35 22.75 -6.38
CA ASP A 161 6.20 23.72 -5.69
C ASP A 161 5.40 24.53 -4.67
N ALA A 162 4.18 24.93 -5.00
CA ALA A 162 3.29 25.64 -4.08
C ALA A 162 2.90 24.74 -2.88
N MET A 163 2.65 23.45 -3.10
CA MET A 163 2.36 22.48 -2.03
C MET A 163 3.57 22.28 -1.12
N LEU A 164 4.76 22.08 -1.69
CA LEU A 164 5.99 21.91 -0.92
C LEU A 164 6.28 23.14 -0.05
N LYS A 165 6.08 24.34 -0.59
CA LYS A 165 6.24 25.59 0.17
C LYS A 165 5.30 25.64 1.37
N ARG A 166 4.02 25.30 1.20
CA ARG A 166 3.05 25.24 2.31
C ARG A 166 3.44 24.21 3.36
N ILE A 167 3.94 23.05 2.95
CA ILE A 167 4.42 22.02 3.90
C ILE A 167 5.60 22.58 4.69
N GLN A 168 6.57 23.23 4.05
CA GLN A 168 7.72 23.85 4.73
C GLN A 168 7.31 24.93 5.72
N GLU A 169 6.30 25.73 5.39
CA GLU A 169 5.73 26.74 6.30
C GLU A 169 5.12 26.08 7.56
N ILE A 170 4.43 24.95 7.41
CA ILE A 170 3.80 24.21 8.53
C ILE A 170 4.86 23.49 9.38
N THR A 171 5.85 22.87 8.75
CA THR A 171 6.88 22.09 9.43
C THR A 171 8.04 22.94 9.95
N HIS A 172 8.06 24.22 9.61
CA HIS A 172 9.16 25.16 9.90
C HIS A 172 10.51 24.65 9.40
N GLY A 173 10.53 23.93 8.27
CA GLY A 173 11.75 23.41 7.69
C GLY A 173 11.52 22.47 6.51
N LYS A 174 12.61 22.03 5.92
CA LYS A 174 12.61 21.08 4.80
C LYS A 174 13.10 19.70 5.27
N VAL A 175 12.28 18.68 5.10
CA VAL A 175 12.72 17.30 5.34
C VAL A 175 13.70 16.89 4.26
N GLN A 176 14.85 16.34 4.67
CA GLN A 176 15.86 15.79 3.78
C GLN A 176 16.29 14.40 4.25
N TYR A 177 16.72 13.59 3.29
CA TYR A 177 17.27 12.27 3.54
C TYR A 177 18.79 12.29 3.36
N ASP A 178 19.53 11.87 4.39
CA ASP A 178 20.97 11.69 4.33
C ASP A 178 21.28 10.24 3.92
N VAL A 179 21.73 10.07 2.69
CA VAL A 179 22.07 8.75 2.12
C VAL A 179 23.21 8.07 2.89
N LYS A 180 24.15 8.82 3.46
CA LYS A 180 25.32 8.25 4.16
C LYS A 180 24.94 7.70 5.53
N ARG A 181 23.97 8.35 6.20
CA ARG A 181 23.49 7.98 7.54
C ARG A 181 22.24 7.11 7.51
N ASP A 182 21.58 7.00 6.35
CA ASP A 182 20.26 6.38 6.19
C ASP A 182 19.21 6.98 7.15
N GLU A 183 19.21 8.31 7.30
CA GLU A 183 18.37 9.05 8.24
C GLU A 183 17.64 10.20 7.59
N PHE A 184 16.42 10.49 8.08
CA PHE A 184 15.66 11.68 7.74
C PHE A 184 15.92 12.77 8.78
N TYR A 185 16.09 14.01 8.34
CA TYR A 185 16.27 15.16 9.21
C TYR A 185 15.53 16.38 8.69
N LEU A 186 15.19 17.28 9.59
CA LEU A 186 14.57 18.56 9.27
C LEU A 186 15.66 19.65 9.23
N MET A 187 15.79 20.28 8.06
CA MET A 187 16.61 21.49 7.91
C MET A 187 15.73 22.73 8.07
N ASN A 188 16.08 23.59 9.01
CA ASN A 188 15.49 24.91 9.23
C ASN A 188 16.10 25.95 8.29
#